data_3c7ba0872c98f0e1de0625e2c3d1e8b8
#
_entry.id   3c7ba0872c98f0e1de0625e2c3d1e8b8
#
_cell.length_a   1.000
_cell.length_b   1.000
_cell.length_c   1.000
_cell.angle_alpha   90.00
_cell.angle_beta   90.00
_cell.angle_gamma   90.00
#
_symmetry.space_group_name_H-M   'P 1'
#
loop_
_entity.id
_entity.type
_entity.pdbx_description
1 polymer ?
#
loop_
_entity_poly.entity_id
_entity_poly.type
_entity_poly.pdbx_seq_one_letter_code
_entity_poly.pdbx_strand_id
1 'polypeptide(L)'
;MEDNELLKVRLEKIAALKAAGVDLYPNDIKPDNTTAEIFNSFGSADGEALARLTEKFSIAGRLMAIRNFGKAAFIKLQDRKGQIQSYIAKDNLGDDAYFIFKKLDIGDIIYISGKLFRTKTNELTIEADNLRLVSKAIRPLPEKWHGLTDIETRYRQRHLDLITNPKVKEIFYKRSRIIQLLRKFMDEHDFLEVETPMMQPRAGGAMARPFKTHHNALDMDFYLRIAPELYLKRLITGGLERVYEVNRNFRNEGVSTFHNPEFTMLEFYWTYTTFEDLMFYTENLIAFIATDIFGGLKFNYQGTEIDLTTPWRRVSVKEALVEMAGMPPASLENQAQALAFARRAGCETKETDSLGKILMAIFDELVEKKLIQPTFVTHYPVDVSPLSRRSVTDINFTDRFELYIYGKEIANAFSELNDPVDQRGRFLQQLSQREGGDDEAHEMDEDYIRTLEYAMPPTAGEGIGIDRLVMLFTDSASIRDVILFPLLRTKQE
;
A
#
# COMPACT_ATOMS: atom_id res chain seq x y z
N MET A 1 -1.78 -26.88 25.01
CA MET A 1 -1.74 -28.34 25.16
C MET A 1 -2.27 -29.03 23.90
N GLU A 2 -3.41 -28.64 23.33
CA GLU A 2 -3.98 -29.21 22.07
C GLU A 2 -3.06 -29.11 20.87
N ASP A 3 -2.41 -27.98 20.65
CA ASP A 3 -1.43 -27.81 19.55
C ASP A 3 -0.29 -28.83 19.59
N ASN A 4 0.09 -29.29 20.75
CA ASN A 4 1.18 -30.27 20.95
C ASN A 4 0.73 -31.69 20.59
N GLU A 5 -0.54 -32.06 20.80
CA GLU A 5 -1.08 -33.38 20.44
C GLU A 5 -1.29 -33.49 18.91
N LEU A 6 -1.88 -32.46 18.30
CA LEU A 6 -2.04 -32.42 16.84
C LEU A 6 -0.70 -32.44 16.10
N LEU A 7 0.29 -31.74 16.63
CA LEU A 7 1.66 -31.78 16.11
C LEU A 7 2.25 -33.20 16.15
N LYS A 8 2.08 -33.89 17.30
CA LYS A 8 2.55 -35.26 17.48
C LYS A 8 1.92 -36.23 16.48
N VAL A 9 0.60 -36.18 16.33
CA VAL A 9 -0.14 -37.00 15.34
C VAL A 9 0.35 -36.78 13.95
N ARG A 10 0.62 -35.50 13.53
CA ARG A 10 1.15 -35.19 12.23
C ARG A 10 2.58 -35.71 12.02
N LEU A 11 3.43 -35.64 13.05
CA LEU A 11 4.77 -36.21 13.00
C LEU A 11 4.75 -37.75 12.87
N GLU A 12 3.80 -38.43 13.51
CA GLU A 12 3.58 -39.88 13.33
C GLU A 12 3.16 -40.24 11.90
N LYS A 13 2.27 -39.42 11.28
CA LYS A 13 1.90 -39.57 9.86
C LYS A 13 3.09 -39.36 8.92
N ILE A 14 3.94 -38.38 9.22
CA ILE A 14 5.19 -38.12 8.50
C ILE A 14 6.11 -39.35 8.57
N ALA A 15 6.30 -39.92 9.75
CA ALA A 15 7.13 -41.11 9.91
C ALA A 15 6.59 -42.30 9.10
N ALA A 16 5.25 -42.49 9.12
CA ALA A 16 4.61 -43.56 8.35
C ALA A 16 4.77 -43.37 6.82
N LEU A 17 4.63 -42.13 6.32
CA LEU A 17 4.85 -41.83 4.89
C LEU A 17 6.31 -42.05 4.48
N LYS A 18 7.27 -41.60 5.29
CA LYS A 18 8.70 -41.85 5.07
C LYS A 18 9.05 -43.34 5.05
N ALA A 19 8.50 -44.10 5.99
CA ALA A 19 8.70 -45.57 6.05
C ALA A 19 8.15 -46.29 4.82
N ALA A 20 7.11 -45.73 4.19
CA ALA A 20 6.55 -46.23 2.92
C ALA A 20 7.30 -45.69 1.68
N GLY A 21 8.42 -45.01 1.83
CA GLY A 21 9.21 -44.47 0.72
C GLY A 21 8.61 -43.24 0.01
N VAL A 22 7.62 -42.58 0.62
CA VAL A 22 6.99 -41.41 0.03
C VAL A 22 7.88 -40.18 0.22
N ASP A 23 8.22 -39.50 -0.88
CA ASP A 23 8.84 -38.18 -0.82
C ASP A 23 7.82 -37.17 -0.34
N LEU A 24 8.14 -36.50 0.76
CA LEU A 24 7.25 -35.52 1.42
C LEU A 24 7.34 -34.13 0.81
N TYR A 25 8.38 -33.84 0.02
CA TYR A 25 8.69 -32.55 -0.54
C TYR A 25 9.26 -32.63 -1.98
N PRO A 26 8.58 -33.35 -2.90
CA PRO A 26 9.04 -33.46 -4.27
C PRO A 26 9.07 -32.10 -4.97
N ASN A 27 10.01 -31.93 -5.92
CA ASN A 27 10.17 -30.70 -6.69
C ASN A 27 9.91 -30.87 -8.20
N ASP A 28 9.42 -32.03 -8.60
CA ASP A 28 9.15 -32.42 -10.00
C ASP A 28 7.68 -32.17 -10.43
N ILE A 29 6.86 -31.60 -9.59
CA ILE A 29 5.42 -31.39 -9.82
C ILE A 29 5.19 -30.16 -10.70
N LYS A 30 4.50 -30.35 -11.82
CA LYS A 30 4.08 -29.28 -12.73
C LYS A 30 2.59 -29.46 -13.06
N PRO A 31 1.68 -28.70 -12.43
CA PRO A 31 0.27 -28.73 -12.80
C PRO A 31 0.05 -28.01 -14.14
N ASP A 32 -0.82 -28.57 -14.98
CA ASP A 32 -1.14 -27.99 -16.29
C ASP A 32 -2.16 -26.86 -16.22
N ASN A 33 -2.97 -26.83 -15.15
CA ASN A 33 -4.09 -25.92 -15.02
C ASN A 33 -4.09 -25.17 -13.68
N THR A 34 -4.77 -24.03 -13.68
CA THR A 34 -5.24 -23.36 -12.47
C THR A 34 -6.74 -23.54 -12.30
N THR A 35 -7.24 -23.35 -11.08
CA THR A 35 -8.68 -23.38 -10.81
C THR A 35 -9.45 -22.42 -11.69
N ALA A 36 -8.94 -21.20 -11.90
CA ALA A 36 -9.60 -20.19 -12.74
C ALA A 36 -9.68 -20.62 -14.22
N GLU A 37 -8.62 -21.21 -14.78
CA GLU A 37 -8.64 -21.73 -16.15
C GLU A 37 -9.70 -22.81 -16.33
N ILE A 38 -9.81 -23.74 -15.37
CA ILE A 38 -10.85 -24.77 -15.39
C ILE A 38 -12.25 -24.15 -15.29
N PHE A 39 -12.49 -23.20 -14.38
CA PHE A 39 -13.78 -22.55 -14.26
C PHE A 39 -14.14 -21.67 -15.44
N ASN A 40 -13.18 -20.95 -16.03
CA ASN A 40 -13.43 -20.12 -17.21
C ASN A 40 -13.81 -20.95 -18.43
N SER A 41 -13.18 -22.13 -18.62
CA SER A 41 -13.43 -22.99 -19.76
C SER A 41 -14.66 -23.88 -19.57
N PHE A 42 -14.91 -24.37 -18.36
CA PHE A 42 -15.91 -25.41 -18.09
C PHE A 42 -16.92 -25.06 -16.99
N GLY A 43 -16.87 -23.85 -16.44
CA GLY A 43 -17.76 -23.41 -15.36
C GLY A 43 -19.25 -23.42 -15.75
N SER A 44 -19.61 -23.25 -17.02
CA SER A 44 -20.97 -23.32 -17.55
C SER A 44 -21.33 -24.64 -18.21
N ALA A 45 -20.32 -25.56 -18.43
CA ALA A 45 -20.56 -26.83 -19.09
C ALA A 45 -21.45 -27.75 -18.22
N ASP A 46 -22.38 -28.45 -18.83
CA ASP A 46 -23.21 -29.46 -18.16
C ASP A 46 -22.48 -30.82 -18.03
N GLY A 47 -23.10 -31.78 -17.34
CA GLY A 47 -22.51 -33.09 -17.11
C GLY A 47 -22.29 -33.90 -18.39
N GLU A 48 -23.13 -33.74 -19.41
CA GLU A 48 -23.00 -34.43 -20.68
C GLU A 48 -21.82 -33.90 -21.50
N ALA A 49 -21.65 -32.58 -21.54
CA ALA A 49 -20.51 -31.93 -22.19
C ALA A 49 -19.20 -32.33 -21.51
N LEU A 50 -19.14 -32.37 -20.19
CA LEU A 50 -17.95 -32.79 -19.44
C LEU A 50 -17.64 -34.29 -19.65
N ALA A 51 -18.66 -35.14 -19.75
CA ALA A 51 -18.46 -36.59 -20.00
C ALA A 51 -17.86 -36.91 -21.37
N ARG A 52 -17.97 -36.00 -22.34
CA ARG A 52 -17.38 -36.14 -23.69
C ARG A 52 -15.88 -35.76 -23.72
N LEU A 53 -15.38 -35.12 -22.67
CA LEU A 53 -13.96 -34.74 -22.58
C LEU A 53 -13.10 -35.97 -22.36
N THR A 54 -12.10 -36.13 -23.20
CA THR A 54 -11.10 -37.20 -23.09
C THR A 54 -9.88 -36.72 -22.29
N GLU A 55 -9.73 -35.44 -22.14
CA GLU A 55 -8.61 -34.77 -21.47
C GLU A 55 -8.66 -34.95 -19.95
N LYS A 56 -7.48 -35.01 -19.36
CA LYS A 56 -7.32 -34.93 -17.90
C LYS A 56 -6.84 -33.52 -17.51
N PHE A 57 -7.29 -33.08 -16.39
CA PHE A 57 -6.95 -31.78 -15.80
C PHE A 57 -6.12 -31.99 -14.55
N SER A 58 -5.04 -31.25 -14.42
CA SER A 58 -4.17 -31.35 -13.25
C SER A 58 -4.03 -30.02 -12.53
N ILE A 59 -4.11 -30.06 -11.21
CA ILE A 59 -3.89 -28.91 -10.34
C ILE A 59 -2.99 -29.30 -9.17
N ALA A 60 -2.27 -28.31 -8.65
CA ALA A 60 -1.62 -28.41 -7.35
C ALA A 60 -2.14 -27.27 -6.45
N GLY A 61 -2.43 -27.61 -5.19
CA GLY A 61 -3.00 -26.64 -4.28
C GLY A 61 -2.99 -27.08 -2.82
N ARG A 62 -3.33 -26.15 -1.96
CA ARG A 62 -3.48 -26.41 -0.53
C ARG A 62 -4.80 -27.10 -0.23
N LEU A 63 -4.74 -28.18 0.53
CA LEU A 63 -5.90 -28.92 1.00
C LEU A 63 -6.62 -28.11 2.10
N MET A 64 -7.81 -27.62 1.76
CA MET A 64 -8.58 -26.73 2.64
C MET A 64 -9.72 -27.43 3.35
N ALA A 65 -10.21 -28.55 2.82
CA ALA A 65 -11.26 -29.35 3.47
C ALA A 65 -11.18 -30.81 3.02
N ILE A 66 -11.60 -31.71 3.90
CA ILE A 66 -11.80 -33.14 3.63
C ILE A 66 -13.16 -33.53 4.20
N ARG A 67 -13.99 -34.18 3.37
CA ARG A 67 -15.27 -34.77 3.76
C ARG A 67 -15.25 -36.25 3.37
N ASN A 68 -15.08 -37.13 4.35
CA ASN A 68 -14.97 -38.56 4.15
C ASN A 68 -16.33 -39.28 4.09
N PHE A 69 -16.50 -40.19 3.18
CA PHE A 69 -17.67 -41.07 3.01
C PHE A 69 -17.19 -42.51 2.80
N GLY A 70 -16.68 -43.14 3.85
CA GLY A 70 -16.16 -44.52 3.79
C GLY A 70 -14.89 -44.63 2.92
N LYS A 71 -15.00 -45.26 1.73
CA LYS A 71 -13.91 -45.46 0.77
C LYS A 71 -13.75 -44.30 -0.22
N ALA A 72 -14.57 -43.25 -0.09
CA ALA A 72 -14.53 -42.06 -0.94
C ALA A 72 -14.50 -40.79 -0.08
N ALA A 73 -14.09 -39.69 -0.68
CA ALA A 73 -14.07 -38.36 -0.03
C ALA A 73 -14.25 -37.25 -1.07
N PHE A 74 -14.83 -36.15 -0.63
CA PHE A 74 -14.69 -34.88 -1.33
C PHE A 74 -13.65 -34.02 -0.59
N ILE A 75 -12.75 -33.44 -1.36
CA ILE A 75 -11.73 -32.49 -0.86
C ILE A 75 -11.90 -31.14 -1.56
N LYS A 76 -11.46 -30.07 -0.90
CA LYS A 76 -11.32 -28.75 -1.53
C LYS A 76 -9.85 -28.36 -1.59
N LEU A 77 -9.39 -28.02 -2.79
CA LEU A 77 -8.04 -27.53 -3.03
C LEU A 77 -8.09 -26.06 -3.36
N GLN A 78 -7.14 -25.31 -2.83
CA GLN A 78 -6.94 -23.89 -3.10
C GLN A 78 -5.60 -23.67 -3.77
N ASP A 79 -5.63 -23.08 -4.95
CA ASP A 79 -4.44 -22.60 -5.64
C ASP A 79 -4.32 -21.06 -5.57
N ARG A 80 -3.50 -20.46 -6.43
CA ARG A 80 -3.31 -19.01 -6.52
C ARG A 80 -4.53 -18.25 -7.05
N LYS A 81 -5.48 -18.94 -7.73
CA LYS A 81 -6.58 -18.33 -8.47
C LYS A 81 -7.96 -18.64 -7.88
N GLY A 82 -8.08 -19.64 -7.00
CA GLY A 82 -9.37 -20.00 -6.43
C GLY A 82 -9.38 -21.33 -5.71
N GLN A 83 -10.57 -21.91 -5.58
CA GLN A 83 -10.78 -23.23 -4.98
C GLN A 83 -11.59 -24.12 -5.94
N ILE A 84 -11.25 -25.39 -5.98
CA ILE A 84 -12.02 -26.41 -6.70
C ILE A 84 -12.22 -27.63 -5.82
N GLN A 85 -13.37 -28.31 -6.02
CA GLN A 85 -13.65 -29.59 -5.40
C GLN A 85 -12.98 -30.72 -6.19
N SER A 86 -12.51 -31.75 -5.47
CA SER A 86 -12.11 -33.01 -6.08
C SER A 86 -12.76 -34.19 -5.36
N TYR A 87 -13.12 -35.21 -6.12
CA TYR A 87 -13.63 -36.50 -5.65
C TYR A 87 -12.49 -37.50 -5.62
N ILE A 88 -12.28 -38.08 -4.46
CA ILE A 88 -11.24 -39.07 -4.19
C ILE A 88 -11.93 -40.40 -3.90
N ALA A 89 -11.66 -41.42 -4.69
CA ALA A 89 -12.15 -42.78 -4.46
C ALA A 89 -10.98 -43.79 -4.47
N LYS A 90 -11.04 -44.76 -3.56
CA LYS A 90 -9.98 -45.76 -3.47
C LYS A 90 -9.83 -46.54 -4.78
N ASP A 91 -10.97 -46.89 -5.40
CA ASP A 91 -11.01 -47.67 -6.62
C ASP A 91 -10.41 -46.93 -7.83
N ASN A 92 -10.43 -45.59 -7.82
CA ASN A 92 -9.83 -44.77 -8.90
C ASN A 92 -8.36 -44.49 -8.65
N LEU A 93 -7.93 -44.30 -7.40
CA LEU A 93 -6.55 -43.95 -7.05
C LEU A 93 -5.60 -45.16 -6.94
N GLY A 94 -6.14 -46.35 -6.61
CA GLY A 94 -5.32 -47.50 -6.20
C GLY A 94 -4.85 -47.41 -4.74
N ASP A 95 -4.23 -48.46 -4.25
CA ASP A 95 -3.89 -48.65 -2.85
C ASP A 95 -2.81 -47.66 -2.37
N ASP A 96 -1.77 -47.42 -3.16
CA ASP A 96 -0.63 -46.57 -2.77
C ASP A 96 -1.03 -45.09 -2.66
N ALA A 97 -1.69 -44.51 -3.65
CA ALA A 97 -2.14 -43.13 -3.59
C ALA A 97 -3.26 -42.93 -2.56
N TYR A 98 -4.12 -43.96 -2.37
CA TYR A 98 -5.12 -43.90 -1.33
C TYR A 98 -4.51 -44.01 0.08
N PHE A 99 -3.41 -44.75 0.26
CA PHE A 99 -2.63 -44.76 1.50
C PHE A 99 -2.09 -43.35 1.81
N ILE A 100 -1.50 -42.66 0.82
CA ILE A 100 -1.05 -41.27 0.98
C ILE A 100 -2.22 -40.37 1.40
N PHE A 101 -3.36 -40.49 0.66
CA PHE A 101 -4.57 -39.71 0.99
C PHE A 101 -5.01 -39.86 2.45
N LYS A 102 -4.97 -41.06 3.01
CA LYS A 102 -5.34 -41.32 4.43
C LYS A 102 -4.39 -40.68 5.44
N LYS A 103 -3.20 -40.27 5.04
CA LYS A 103 -2.20 -39.57 5.87
C LYS A 103 -2.18 -38.06 5.68
N LEU A 104 -3.01 -37.56 4.75
CA LEU A 104 -3.12 -36.12 4.52
C LEU A 104 -3.82 -35.43 5.67
N ASP A 105 -3.47 -34.15 5.82
CA ASP A 105 -4.09 -33.21 6.77
C ASP A 105 -4.49 -31.92 6.05
N ILE A 106 -5.47 -31.21 6.60
CA ILE A 106 -5.78 -29.85 6.14
C ILE A 106 -4.52 -28.98 6.31
N GLY A 107 -4.18 -28.27 5.23
CA GLY A 107 -2.97 -27.48 5.13
C GLY A 107 -1.88 -28.10 4.24
N ASP A 108 -1.92 -29.41 3.98
CA ASP A 108 -0.97 -30.05 3.02
C ASP A 108 -1.11 -29.46 1.63
N ILE A 109 -0.01 -29.39 0.89
CA ILE A 109 -0.03 -29.14 -0.54
C ILE A 109 -0.05 -30.45 -1.28
N ILE A 110 -1.00 -30.64 -2.18
CA ILE A 110 -1.12 -31.86 -2.97
C ILE A 110 -1.31 -31.52 -4.45
N TYR A 111 -0.91 -32.46 -5.29
CA TYR A 111 -1.22 -32.50 -6.72
C TYR A 111 -2.27 -33.56 -6.96
N ILE A 112 -3.23 -33.24 -7.82
CA ILE A 112 -4.20 -34.19 -8.34
C ILE A 112 -4.32 -34.05 -9.84
N SER A 113 -4.64 -35.18 -10.52
CA SER A 113 -5.14 -35.15 -11.88
C SER A 113 -6.35 -36.06 -12.04
N GLY A 114 -7.18 -35.77 -13.04
CA GLY A 114 -8.39 -36.53 -13.29
C GLY A 114 -9.32 -35.86 -14.28
N LYS A 115 -10.51 -36.46 -14.48
CA LYS A 115 -11.55 -35.94 -15.36
C LYS A 115 -12.48 -34.96 -14.63
N LEU A 116 -13.08 -34.04 -15.36
CA LEU A 116 -14.11 -33.14 -14.84
C LEU A 116 -15.48 -33.82 -14.87
N PHE A 117 -16.27 -33.58 -13.82
CA PHE A 117 -17.68 -33.98 -13.79
C PHE A 117 -18.51 -33.00 -12.93
N ARG A 118 -19.82 -33.11 -13.03
CA ARG A 118 -20.78 -32.41 -12.14
C ARG A 118 -21.29 -33.35 -11.07
N THR A 119 -21.24 -32.90 -9.82
CA THR A 119 -21.93 -33.64 -8.75
C THR A 119 -23.44 -33.53 -8.86
N LYS A 120 -24.19 -34.29 -8.05
CA LYS A 120 -25.67 -34.18 -7.95
C LYS A 120 -26.16 -32.77 -7.56
N THR A 121 -25.30 -32.00 -6.87
CA THR A 121 -25.56 -30.61 -6.51
C THR A 121 -25.02 -29.60 -7.52
N ASN A 122 -24.65 -30.09 -8.73
CA ASN A 122 -24.14 -29.29 -9.85
C ASN A 122 -22.78 -28.60 -9.57
N GLU A 123 -21.97 -29.07 -8.59
CA GLU A 123 -20.63 -28.54 -8.33
C GLU A 123 -19.61 -29.13 -9.31
N LEU A 124 -18.83 -28.28 -10.01
CA LEU A 124 -17.76 -28.70 -10.90
C LEU A 124 -16.62 -29.34 -10.09
N THR A 125 -16.27 -30.57 -10.42
CA THR A 125 -15.42 -31.42 -9.57
C THR A 125 -14.42 -32.18 -10.43
N ILE A 126 -13.18 -32.35 -9.96
CA ILE A 126 -12.20 -33.24 -10.55
C ILE A 126 -12.34 -34.64 -9.95
N GLU A 127 -12.67 -35.64 -10.73
CA GLU A 127 -12.62 -37.05 -10.34
C GLU A 127 -11.16 -37.52 -10.43
N ALA A 128 -10.48 -37.58 -9.28
CA ALA A 128 -9.07 -37.84 -9.24
C ALA A 128 -8.73 -39.29 -9.51
N ASP A 129 -7.84 -39.53 -10.47
CA ASP A 129 -7.21 -40.81 -10.76
C ASP A 129 -5.71 -40.82 -10.42
N ASN A 130 -5.14 -39.69 -10.06
CA ASN A 130 -3.79 -39.58 -9.52
C ASN A 130 -3.75 -38.53 -8.39
N LEU A 131 -2.98 -38.84 -7.35
CA LEU A 131 -2.75 -37.98 -6.21
C LEU A 131 -1.29 -38.11 -5.74
N ARG A 132 -0.62 -36.99 -5.59
CA ARG A 132 0.73 -36.91 -5.00
C ARG A 132 0.77 -35.89 -3.87
N LEU A 133 1.50 -36.21 -2.81
CA LEU A 133 1.87 -35.22 -1.79
C LEU A 133 2.98 -34.33 -2.38
N VAL A 134 2.85 -33.02 -2.24
CA VAL A 134 3.82 -32.02 -2.70
C VAL A 134 4.55 -31.38 -1.52
N SER A 135 3.82 -31.11 -0.42
CA SER A 135 4.42 -30.58 0.79
C SER A 135 3.55 -30.91 2.00
N LYS A 136 4.15 -31.54 2.99
CA LYS A 136 3.46 -31.94 4.23
C LYS A 136 3.43 -30.80 5.24
N ALA A 137 2.24 -30.39 5.67
CA ALA A 137 2.05 -29.39 6.71
C ALA A 137 2.22 -30.05 8.10
N ILE A 138 3.16 -29.55 8.89
CA ILE A 138 3.41 -30.02 10.25
C ILE A 138 2.47 -29.30 11.24
N ARG A 139 2.26 -27.99 11.08
CA ARG A 139 1.37 -27.23 11.96
C ARG A 139 -0.05 -27.18 11.41
N PRO A 140 -1.09 -27.31 12.27
CA PRO A 140 -2.47 -27.13 11.83
C PRO A 140 -2.70 -25.67 11.38
N LEU A 141 -3.62 -25.47 10.42
CA LEU A 141 -4.14 -24.14 10.15
C LEU A 141 -5.06 -23.71 11.29
N PRO A 142 -5.17 -22.40 11.55
CA PRO A 142 -6.17 -21.87 12.49
C PRO A 142 -7.57 -22.36 12.13
N GLU A 143 -8.43 -22.59 13.12
CA GLU A 143 -9.78 -23.09 12.89
C GLU A 143 -10.60 -22.19 11.97
N LYS A 144 -11.26 -22.80 10.97
CA LYS A 144 -12.03 -22.11 9.91
C LYS A 144 -13.15 -21.22 10.44
N TRP A 145 -13.72 -21.55 11.60
CA TRP A 145 -14.94 -20.90 12.09
C TRP A 145 -14.70 -19.53 12.73
N HIS A 146 -13.50 -19.26 13.15
CA HIS A 146 -13.13 -17.99 13.77
C HIS A 146 -12.01 -17.25 12.99
N GLY A 147 -11.34 -17.93 12.04
CA GLY A 147 -10.19 -17.39 11.33
C GLY A 147 -9.10 -16.91 12.29
N LEU A 148 -8.15 -16.14 11.82
CA LEU A 148 -7.31 -15.30 12.68
C LEU A 148 -8.12 -14.04 13.03
N THR A 149 -8.89 -14.07 14.12
CA THR A 149 -9.70 -12.94 14.58
C THR A 149 -8.86 -11.86 15.24
N ASP A 150 -7.77 -12.25 15.88
CA ASP A 150 -6.83 -11.31 16.47
C ASP A 150 -6.03 -10.59 15.39
N ILE A 151 -6.28 -9.29 15.27
CA ILE A 151 -5.69 -8.41 14.25
C ILE A 151 -4.16 -8.38 14.35
N GLU A 152 -3.61 -8.39 15.57
CA GLU A 152 -2.16 -8.37 15.74
C GLU A 152 -1.51 -9.66 15.24
N THR A 153 -2.12 -10.80 15.54
CA THR A 153 -1.67 -12.10 15.04
C THR A 153 -1.74 -12.16 13.51
N ARG A 154 -2.78 -11.59 12.88
CA ARG A 154 -2.88 -11.48 11.42
C ARG A 154 -1.68 -10.73 10.81
N TYR A 155 -1.27 -9.64 11.40
CA TYR A 155 -0.12 -8.86 10.92
C TYR A 155 1.21 -9.60 11.15
N ARG A 156 1.38 -10.25 12.31
CA ARG A 156 2.60 -10.99 12.65
C ARG A 156 2.76 -12.29 11.86
N GLN A 157 1.64 -12.97 11.59
CA GLN A 157 1.60 -14.23 10.86
C GLN A 157 0.86 -14.05 9.51
N ARG A 158 1.31 -13.07 8.73
CA ARG A 158 0.68 -12.71 7.46
C ARG A 158 0.51 -13.90 6.50
N HIS A 159 1.43 -14.86 6.51
CA HIS A 159 1.31 -16.08 5.73
C HIS A 159 0.06 -16.91 6.09
N LEU A 160 -0.32 -16.98 7.37
CA LEU A 160 -1.55 -17.65 7.79
C LEU A 160 -2.79 -16.82 7.40
N ASP A 161 -2.74 -15.51 7.59
CA ASP A 161 -3.81 -14.60 7.17
C ASP A 161 -4.08 -14.73 5.66
N LEU A 162 -3.03 -14.77 4.83
CA LEU A 162 -3.14 -14.99 3.38
C LEU A 162 -3.71 -16.37 3.01
N ILE A 163 -3.47 -17.41 3.82
CA ILE A 163 -4.01 -18.76 3.59
C ILE A 163 -5.50 -18.81 3.95
N THR A 164 -5.88 -18.20 5.07
CA THR A 164 -7.21 -18.38 5.67
C THR A 164 -8.21 -17.30 5.26
N ASN A 165 -7.74 -16.14 4.79
CA ASN A 165 -8.53 -14.95 4.49
C ASN A 165 -8.42 -14.54 3.01
N PRO A 166 -9.32 -15.00 2.11
CA PRO A 166 -9.25 -14.64 0.69
C PRO A 166 -9.31 -13.13 0.44
N LYS A 167 -10.11 -12.38 1.23
CA LYS A 167 -10.21 -10.92 1.12
C LYS A 167 -8.87 -10.21 1.31
N VAL A 168 -7.99 -10.72 2.16
CA VAL A 168 -6.65 -10.15 2.36
C VAL A 168 -5.80 -10.29 1.10
N LYS A 169 -5.90 -11.41 0.38
CA LYS A 169 -5.22 -11.57 -0.92
C LYS A 169 -5.69 -10.53 -1.94
N GLU A 170 -7.01 -10.27 -1.98
CA GLU A 170 -7.60 -9.30 -2.90
C GLU A 170 -7.04 -7.89 -2.69
N ILE A 171 -6.78 -7.48 -1.44
CA ILE A 171 -6.14 -6.19 -1.13
C ILE A 171 -4.78 -6.10 -1.83
N PHE A 172 -3.94 -7.12 -1.72
CA PHE A 172 -2.60 -7.11 -2.31
C PHE A 172 -2.61 -7.26 -3.83
N TYR A 173 -3.57 -7.97 -4.41
CA TYR A 173 -3.78 -7.97 -5.86
C TYR A 173 -4.20 -6.59 -6.36
N LYS A 174 -5.15 -5.92 -5.69
CA LYS A 174 -5.54 -4.54 -6.01
C LYS A 174 -4.38 -3.57 -5.86
N ARG A 175 -3.60 -3.66 -4.76
CA ARG A 175 -2.39 -2.85 -4.57
C ARG A 175 -1.43 -2.97 -5.75
N SER A 176 -1.11 -4.20 -6.16
CA SER A 176 -0.24 -4.44 -7.31
C SER A 176 -0.84 -3.86 -8.60
N ARG A 177 -2.16 -3.99 -8.78
CA ARG A 177 -2.85 -3.43 -9.96
C ARG A 177 -2.82 -1.91 -9.97
N ILE A 178 -3.04 -1.25 -8.83
CA ILE A 178 -2.96 0.20 -8.68
C ILE A 178 -1.57 0.70 -9.09
N ILE A 179 -0.49 0.07 -8.60
CA ILE A 179 0.89 0.45 -8.96
C ILE A 179 1.16 0.24 -10.46
N GLN A 180 0.65 -0.84 -11.06
CA GLN A 180 0.78 -1.07 -12.50
C GLN A 180 0.05 0.01 -13.32
N LEU A 181 -1.16 0.38 -12.92
CA LEU A 181 -1.94 1.42 -13.59
C LEU A 181 -1.30 2.79 -13.46
N LEU A 182 -0.75 3.08 -12.29
CA LEU A 182 -0.01 4.31 -12.03
C LEU A 182 1.19 4.41 -12.98
N ARG A 183 2.06 3.38 -13.05
CA ARG A 183 3.18 3.37 -13.99
C ARG A 183 2.72 3.52 -15.43
N LYS A 184 1.69 2.77 -15.83
CA LYS A 184 1.12 2.87 -17.16
C LYS A 184 0.69 4.30 -17.49
N PHE A 185 0.00 4.98 -16.55
CA PHE A 185 -0.44 6.36 -16.75
C PHE A 185 0.75 7.31 -16.88
N MET A 186 1.77 7.19 -16.04
CA MET A 186 2.98 8.00 -16.11
C MET A 186 3.72 7.81 -17.44
N ASP A 187 3.92 6.55 -17.86
CA ASP A 187 4.59 6.19 -19.11
C ASP A 187 3.84 6.74 -20.35
N GLU A 188 2.49 6.66 -20.35
CA GLU A 188 1.63 7.20 -21.43
C GLU A 188 1.66 8.74 -21.49
N HIS A 189 2.14 9.43 -20.43
CA HIS A 189 2.30 10.87 -20.37
C HIS A 189 3.77 11.31 -20.49
N ASP A 190 4.64 10.43 -21.01
CA ASP A 190 6.04 10.73 -21.34
C ASP A 190 6.91 11.04 -20.10
N PHE A 191 6.61 10.42 -18.97
CA PHE A 191 7.47 10.48 -17.80
C PHE A 191 8.48 9.33 -17.80
N LEU A 192 9.72 9.62 -17.40
CA LEU A 192 10.79 8.66 -17.21
C LEU A 192 10.77 8.13 -15.77
N GLU A 193 10.60 6.82 -15.56
CA GLU A 193 10.83 6.21 -14.25
C GLU A 193 12.33 6.20 -13.93
N VAL A 194 12.70 6.71 -12.76
CA VAL A 194 14.08 6.77 -12.29
C VAL A 194 14.22 6.19 -10.91
N GLU A 195 15.46 5.88 -10.52
CA GLU A 195 15.82 5.47 -9.16
C GLU A 195 16.85 6.44 -8.59
N THR A 196 16.61 6.91 -7.36
CA THR A 196 17.53 7.78 -6.62
C THR A 196 17.97 7.12 -5.32
N PRO A 197 19.07 7.58 -4.68
CA PRO A 197 19.62 6.90 -3.51
C PRO A 197 18.62 6.81 -2.33
N MET A 198 18.45 5.60 -1.78
CA MET A 198 17.74 5.41 -0.51
C MET A 198 18.58 5.79 0.70
N MET A 199 19.90 5.58 0.63
CA MET A 199 20.87 6.03 1.62
C MET A 199 21.50 7.33 1.16
N GLN A 200 21.34 8.39 1.93
CA GLN A 200 21.75 9.74 1.58
C GLN A 200 22.73 10.27 2.63
N PRO A 201 23.74 11.04 2.23
CA PRO A 201 24.69 11.64 3.18
C PRO A 201 24.07 12.74 4.03
N ARG A 202 22.89 13.27 3.62
CA ARG A 202 22.10 14.28 4.33
C ARG A 202 20.63 13.95 4.17
N ALA A 203 19.83 14.17 5.21
CA ALA A 203 18.38 14.09 5.12
C ALA A 203 17.80 15.40 4.58
N GLY A 204 16.85 15.32 3.67
CA GLY A 204 16.20 16.50 3.10
C GLY A 204 15.00 16.12 2.19
N GLY A 205 14.28 17.13 1.70
CA GLY A 205 13.11 16.97 0.84
C GLY A 205 11.78 16.82 1.57
N ALA A 206 11.77 16.76 2.89
CA ALA A 206 10.55 16.75 3.71
C ALA A 206 10.86 17.23 5.13
N MET A 207 9.84 17.62 5.88
CA MET A 207 9.93 17.91 7.30
C MET A 207 9.63 16.62 8.06
N ALA A 208 10.66 15.86 8.43
CA ALA A 208 10.52 14.58 9.12
C ALA A 208 11.84 14.15 9.78
N ARG A 209 11.76 13.30 10.80
CA ARG A 209 12.96 12.73 11.44
C ARG A 209 13.51 11.57 10.62
N PRO A 210 14.80 11.58 10.26
CA PRO A 210 15.43 10.49 9.51
C PRO A 210 15.84 9.32 10.41
N PHE A 211 15.94 8.11 9.84
CA PHE A 211 16.75 7.04 10.40
C PHE A 211 18.20 7.23 10.02
N LYS A 212 19.10 7.08 10.99
CA LYS A 212 20.55 7.21 10.82
C LYS A 212 21.22 5.84 10.81
N THR A 213 22.21 5.65 9.95
CA THR A 213 23.07 4.47 9.88
C THR A 213 24.52 4.88 9.64
N HIS A 214 25.48 3.95 9.83
CA HIS A 214 26.92 4.20 9.65
C HIS A 214 27.50 3.27 8.59
N HIS A 215 28.25 3.82 7.64
CA HIS A 215 28.97 3.06 6.63
C HIS A 215 30.40 2.78 7.07
N ASN A 216 30.67 1.55 7.55
CA ASN A 216 31.95 1.20 8.19
C ASN A 216 33.20 1.44 7.30
N ALA A 217 33.09 1.10 6.00
CA ALA A 217 34.26 1.23 5.12
C ALA A 217 34.63 2.69 4.76
N LEU A 218 33.61 3.58 4.76
CA LEU A 218 33.80 5.01 4.49
C LEU A 218 33.96 5.83 5.77
N ASP A 219 33.74 5.21 6.94
CA ASP A 219 33.73 5.87 8.26
C ASP A 219 32.89 7.14 8.26
N MET A 220 31.65 7.03 7.73
CA MET A 220 30.72 8.16 7.64
C MET A 220 29.28 7.74 7.87
N ASP A 221 28.49 8.68 8.40
CA ASP A 221 27.08 8.51 8.65
C ASP A 221 26.25 8.73 7.39
N PHE A 222 25.20 7.92 7.24
CA PHE A 222 24.18 8.06 6.24
C PHE A 222 22.79 8.08 6.87
N TYR A 223 21.84 8.61 6.13
CA TYR A 223 20.44 8.65 6.52
C TYR A 223 19.61 7.87 5.50
N LEU A 224 18.62 7.11 5.97
CA LEU A 224 17.58 6.61 5.08
C LEU A 224 16.73 7.80 4.64
N ARG A 225 16.47 7.92 3.35
CA ARG A 225 15.76 9.07 2.78
C ARG A 225 14.38 9.26 3.39
N ILE A 226 14.02 10.50 3.66
CA ILE A 226 12.69 10.92 4.06
C ILE A 226 11.83 11.31 2.84
N ALA A 227 12.46 11.68 1.72
CA ALA A 227 11.91 11.95 0.40
C ALA A 227 13.02 11.88 -0.66
N PRO A 228 12.74 11.57 -1.93
CA PRO A 228 13.68 11.65 -3.05
C PRO A 228 13.78 13.06 -3.67
N GLU A 229 12.99 14.03 -3.24
CA GLU A 229 12.73 15.34 -3.81
C GLU A 229 13.99 16.06 -4.32
N LEU A 230 15.01 16.25 -3.45
CA LEU A 230 16.20 17.00 -3.83
C LEU A 230 17.03 16.31 -4.93
N TYR A 231 16.98 14.98 -5.01
CA TYR A 231 17.62 14.24 -6.09
C TYR A 231 16.84 14.30 -7.39
N LEU A 232 15.52 14.22 -7.34
CA LEU A 232 14.67 14.34 -8.53
C LEU A 232 14.79 15.74 -9.15
N LYS A 233 14.85 16.79 -8.33
CA LYS A 233 15.09 18.17 -8.80
C LYS A 233 16.48 18.35 -9.45
N ARG A 234 17.49 17.62 -9.00
CA ARG A 234 18.81 17.58 -9.66
C ARG A 234 18.74 16.96 -11.05
N LEU A 235 17.89 15.93 -11.25
CA LEU A 235 17.63 15.36 -12.58
C LEU A 235 16.90 16.35 -13.49
N ILE A 236 15.95 17.11 -12.97
CA ILE A 236 15.28 18.20 -13.69
C ILE A 236 16.29 19.25 -14.16
N THR A 237 17.16 19.71 -13.26
CA THR A 237 18.24 20.64 -13.63
C THR A 237 19.20 20.03 -14.66
N GLY A 238 19.40 18.72 -14.63
CA GLY A 238 20.19 17.95 -15.59
C GLY A 238 19.51 17.77 -16.95
N GLY A 239 18.26 18.26 -17.15
CA GLY A 239 17.55 18.21 -18.42
C GLY A 239 16.58 17.04 -18.59
N LEU A 240 16.30 16.24 -17.54
CA LEU A 240 15.23 15.25 -17.55
C LEU A 240 13.91 15.96 -17.18
N GLU A 241 13.18 16.42 -18.20
CA GLU A 241 12.06 17.34 -18.02
C GLU A 241 10.82 16.74 -17.36
N ARG A 242 10.67 15.40 -17.37
CA ARG A 242 9.59 14.66 -16.73
C ARG A 242 10.14 13.39 -16.11
N VAL A 243 10.18 13.34 -14.80
CA VAL A 243 10.68 12.18 -14.05
C VAL A 243 9.70 11.75 -12.98
N TYR A 244 9.65 10.45 -12.69
CA TYR A 244 8.93 9.92 -11.55
C TYR A 244 9.69 8.78 -10.89
N GLU A 245 9.40 8.55 -9.61
CA GLU A 245 9.91 7.43 -8.84
C GLU A 245 8.79 6.83 -7.99
N VAL A 246 8.51 5.55 -8.17
CA VAL A 246 7.72 4.76 -7.20
C VAL A 246 8.68 4.27 -6.15
N ASN A 247 8.63 4.85 -4.97
CA ASN A 247 9.73 4.77 -4.02
C ASN A 247 9.31 4.37 -2.59
N ARG A 248 10.32 3.97 -1.79
CA ARG A 248 10.20 3.80 -0.35
C ARG A 248 10.85 4.98 0.35
N ASN A 249 10.12 5.57 1.29
CA ASN A 249 10.60 6.59 2.19
C ASN A 249 10.54 6.11 3.64
N PHE A 250 11.38 6.69 4.48
CA PHE A 250 11.60 6.26 5.85
C PHE A 250 11.51 7.47 6.78
N ARG A 251 10.56 7.47 7.71
CA ARG A 251 10.40 8.54 8.71
C ARG A 251 10.40 7.93 10.10
N ASN A 252 11.31 8.39 10.96
CA ASN A 252 11.47 7.91 12.33
C ASN A 252 10.45 8.56 13.26
N GLU A 253 9.19 8.27 13.00
CA GLU A 253 8.03 8.84 13.68
C GLU A 253 7.20 7.74 14.36
N GLY A 254 6.14 8.16 15.06
CA GLY A 254 5.23 7.25 15.72
C GLY A 254 4.47 6.32 14.77
N VAL A 255 4.20 5.10 15.20
CA VAL A 255 3.40 4.11 14.46
C VAL A 255 1.93 4.27 14.82
N SER A 256 1.06 4.48 13.82
CA SER A 256 -0.38 4.62 14.00
C SER A 256 -1.17 3.77 13.00
N THR A 257 -2.48 3.95 12.94
CA THR A 257 -3.32 3.35 11.90
C THR A 257 -3.08 3.97 10.51
N PHE A 258 -2.42 5.13 10.44
CA PHE A 258 -2.18 5.90 9.20
C PHE A 258 -0.70 6.12 8.90
N HIS A 259 0.19 5.84 9.87
CA HIS A 259 1.63 6.03 9.73
C HIS A 259 2.39 4.74 9.97
N ASN A 260 3.25 4.39 9.03
CA ASN A 260 4.24 3.33 9.14
C ASN A 260 5.61 3.96 8.84
N PRO A 261 6.66 3.66 9.62
CA PRO A 261 7.98 4.28 9.44
C PRO A 261 8.61 4.06 8.07
N GLU A 262 8.19 3.01 7.38
CA GLU A 262 8.54 2.71 6.00
C GLU A 262 7.25 2.67 5.19
N PHE A 263 7.15 3.50 4.13
CA PHE A 263 5.94 3.63 3.31
C PHE A 263 6.28 3.86 1.84
N THR A 264 5.31 3.66 0.97
CA THR A 264 5.46 3.78 -0.47
C THR A 264 4.81 5.07 -0.97
N MET A 265 5.56 5.82 -1.79
CA MET A 265 5.05 7.00 -2.49
C MET A 265 5.30 6.89 -4.00
N LEU A 266 4.47 7.57 -4.78
CA LEU A 266 4.84 8.09 -6.09
C LEU A 266 5.31 9.52 -5.87
N GLU A 267 6.47 9.88 -6.44
CA GLU A 267 6.91 11.26 -6.49
C GLU A 267 7.35 11.57 -7.92
N PHE A 268 6.88 12.71 -8.48
CA PHE A 268 7.16 13.10 -9.85
C PHE A 268 7.32 14.60 -10.01
N TYR A 269 8.08 15.00 -11.03
CA TYR A 269 8.39 16.39 -11.35
C TYR A 269 8.22 16.62 -12.85
N TRP A 270 7.61 17.76 -13.17
CA TRP A 270 7.28 18.14 -14.54
C TRP A 270 7.65 19.60 -14.80
N THR A 271 8.53 19.84 -15.78
CA THR A 271 8.96 21.19 -16.18
C THR A 271 7.87 21.92 -16.96
N TYR A 272 7.93 23.26 -16.88
CA TYR A 272 7.00 24.17 -17.57
C TYR A 272 5.53 23.97 -17.21
N THR A 273 5.29 23.50 -15.99
CA THR A 273 3.96 23.34 -15.41
C THR A 273 3.85 24.05 -14.07
N THR A 274 2.63 24.20 -13.59
CA THR A 274 2.29 24.84 -12.32
C THR A 274 1.59 23.83 -11.38
N PHE A 275 1.44 24.16 -10.11
CA PHE A 275 0.65 23.38 -9.18
C PHE A 275 -0.82 23.24 -9.60
N GLU A 276 -1.36 24.20 -10.36
CA GLU A 276 -2.72 24.14 -10.91
C GLU A 276 -2.84 23.07 -12.01
N ASP A 277 -1.82 22.93 -12.87
CA ASP A 277 -1.77 21.87 -13.88
C ASP A 277 -1.72 20.49 -13.22
N LEU A 278 -0.99 20.38 -12.10
CA LEU A 278 -0.92 19.12 -11.34
C LEU A 278 -2.26 18.75 -10.70
N MET A 279 -3.10 19.69 -10.29
CA MET A 279 -4.45 19.36 -9.83
C MET A 279 -5.26 18.62 -10.91
N PHE A 280 -5.24 19.09 -12.16
CA PHE A 280 -5.92 18.40 -13.27
C PHE A 280 -5.28 17.05 -13.60
N TYR A 281 -3.96 16.97 -13.52
CA TYR A 281 -3.24 15.73 -13.76
C TYR A 281 -3.58 14.66 -12.72
N THR A 282 -3.63 15.05 -11.44
CA THR A 282 -3.99 14.18 -10.31
C THR A 282 -5.45 13.71 -10.39
N GLU A 283 -6.37 14.60 -10.75
CA GLU A 283 -7.77 14.23 -11.05
C GLU A 283 -7.83 13.10 -12.10
N ASN A 284 -7.11 13.27 -13.22
CA ASN A 284 -7.11 12.29 -14.31
C ASN A 284 -6.43 10.99 -13.92
N LEU A 285 -5.31 11.02 -13.22
CA LEU A 285 -4.59 9.84 -12.74
C LEU A 285 -5.47 8.99 -11.79
N ILE A 286 -6.07 9.63 -10.80
CA ILE A 286 -6.89 8.91 -9.80
C ILE A 286 -8.19 8.39 -10.45
N ALA A 287 -8.83 9.17 -11.34
CA ALA A 287 -10.00 8.74 -12.10
C ALA A 287 -9.69 7.55 -13.03
N PHE A 288 -8.53 7.55 -13.69
CA PHE A 288 -8.05 6.44 -14.52
C PHE A 288 -7.92 5.14 -13.69
N ILE A 289 -7.28 5.23 -12.53
CA ILE A 289 -7.11 4.07 -11.63
C ILE A 289 -8.47 3.60 -11.10
N ALA A 290 -9.34 4.52 -10.66
CA ALA A 290 -10.65 4.20 -10.11
C ALA A 290 -11.54 3.49 -11.14
N THR A 291 -11.51 3.94 -12.39
CA THR A 291 -12.28 3.33 -13.47
C THR A 291 -11.89 1.88 -13.72
N ASP A 292 -10.60 1.54 -13.67
CA ASP A 292 -10.13 0.14 -13.81
C ASP A 292 -10.52 -0.71 -12.57
N ILE A 293 -10.35 -0.16 -11.36
CA ILE A 293 -10.55 -0.91 -10.10
C ILE A 293 -12.03 -1.13 -9.76
N PHE A 294 -12.89 -0.13 -10.04
CA PHE A 294 -14.31 -0.13 -9.65
C PHE A 294 -15.28 -0.21 -10.82
N GLY A 295 -14.83 0.01 -12.05
CA GLY A 295 -15.68 0.19 -13.22
C GLY A 295 -16.40 1.53 -13.27
N GLY A 296 -15.98 2.52 -12.46
CA GLY A 296 -16.58 3.85 -12.37
C GLY A 296 -15.86 4.75 -11.36
N LEU A 297 -16.44 5.93 -11.11
CA LEU A 297 -15.83 6.97 -10.27
C LEU A 297 -16.42 7.04 -8.85
N LYS A 298 -17.36 6.19 -8.51
CA LYS A 298 -18.00 6.15 -7.18
C LYS A 298 -17.73 4.82 -6.49
N PHE A 299 -17.39 4.89 -5.23
CA PHE A 299 -17.17 3.70 -4.39
C PHE A 299 -17.46 4.01 -2.92
N ASN A 300 -17.59 2.96 -2.11
CA ASN A 300 -17.76 3.11 -0.67
C ASN A 300 -16.43 2.92 0.05
N TYR A 301 -16.15 3.83 0.99
CA TYR A 301 -15.05 3.73 1.94
C TYR A 301 -15.56 3.93 3.35
N GLN A 302 -15.40 2.93 4.22
CA GLN A 302 -15.85 2.92 5.62
C GLN A 302 -17.32 3.36 5.79
N GLY A 303 -18.18 2.88 4.86
CA GLY A 303 -19.61 3.16 4.85
C GLY A 303 -20.02 4.51 4.25
N THR A 304 -19.07 5.31 3.76
CA THR A 304 -19.33 6.60 3.10
C THR A 304 -19.09 6.49 1.60
N GLU A 305 -20.01 6.96 0.78
CA GLU A 305 -19.80 7.07 -0.67
C GLU A 305 -18.79 8.19 -0.96
N ILE A 306 -17.75 7.84 -1.70
CA ILE A 306 -16.76 8.77 -2.26
C ILE A 306 -17.03 8.92 -3.75
N ASP A 307 -17.16 10.15 -4.23
CA ASP A 307 -17.39 10.49 -5.62
C ASP A 307 -16.16 11.19 -6.21
N LEU A 308 -15.45 10.49 -7.10
CA LEU A 308 -14.27 11.01 -7.80
C LEU A 308 -14.61 11.73 -9.11
N THR A 309 -15.88 12.06 -9.36
CA THR A 309 -16.29 12.83 -10.55
C THR A 309 -15.63 14.21 -10.53
N THR A 310 -14.90 14.54 -11.57
CA THR A 310 -14.19 15.82 -11.70
C THR A 310 -15.10 16.93 -12.26
N PRO A 311 -14.80 18.21 -12.02
CA PRO A 311 -13.69 18.73 -11.21
C PRO A 311 -13.94 18.61 -9.70
N TRP A 312 -12.88 18.38 -8.92
CA TRP A 312 -12.98 18.34 -7.47
C TRP A 312 -13.01 19.73 -6.86
N ARG A 313 -13.48 19.82 -5.62
CA ARG A 313 -13.49 21.08 -4.86
C ARG A 313 -12.07 21.62 -4.67
N ARG A 314 -11.91 22.93 -4.83
CA ARG A 314 -10.69 23.71 -4.56
C ARG A 314 -11.01 24.77 -3.53
N VAL A 315 -10.22 24.86 -2.48
CA VAL A 315 -10.40 25.82 -1.39
C VAL A 315 -9.03 26.21 -0.85
N SER A 316 -8.78 27.49 -0.59
CA SER A 316 -7.54 27.91 0.05
C SER A 316 -7.54 27.60 1.55
N VAL A 317 -6.35 27.51 2.17
CA VAL A 317 -6.23 27.36 3.63
C VAL A 317 -7.01 28.45 4.35
N LYS A 318 -6.92 29.70 3.92
CA LYS A 318 -7.66 30.82 4.52
C LYS A 318 -9.17 30.63 4.44
N GLU A 319 -9.70 30.28 3.26
CA GLU A 319 -11.13 30.03 3.07
C GLU A 319 -11.60 28.85 3.92
N ALA A 320 -10.84 27.76 3.94
CA ALA A 320 -11.17 26.58 4.73
C ALA A 320 -11.21 26.87 6.24
N LEU A 321 -10.30 27.68 6.75
CA LEU A 321 -10.29 28.12 8.14
C LEU A 321 -11.52 28.98 8.49
N VAL A 322 -11.94 29.85 7.58
CA VAL A 322 -13.16 30.66 7.79
C VAL A 322 -14.41 29.79 7.69
N GLU A 323 -14.56 29.03 6.61
CA GLU A 323 -15.78 28.27 6.34
C GLU A 323 -16.00 27.10 7.30
N MET A 324 -14.93 26.35 7.61
CA MET A 324 -15.04 25.08 8.32
C MET A 324 -14.63 25.17 9.80
N ALA A 325 -13.63 26.00 10.14
CA ALA A 325 -13.23 26.21 11.52
C ALA A 325 -14.01 27.37 12.19
N GLY A 326 -14.67 28.25 11.42
CA GLY A 326 -15.34 29.42 11.93
C GLY A 326 -14.37 30.50 12.42
N MET A 327 -13.16 30.53 11.89
CA MET A 327 -12.15 31.51 12.26
C MET A 327 -12.50 32.88 11.71
N PRO A 328 -12.47 33.95 12.56
CA PRO A 328 -12.75 35.29 12.08
C PRO A 328 -11.72 35.73 11.02
N PRO A 329 -12.12 36.34 9.87
CA PRO A 329 -11.18 36.75 8.82
C PRO A 329 -10.05 37.66 9.33
N ALA A 330 -10.33 38.56 10.27
CA ALA A 330 -9.30 39.43 10.85
C ALA A 330 -8.19 38.66 11.61
N SER A 331 -8.48 37.45 12.07
CA SER A 331 -7.51 36.63 12.80
C SER A 331 -6.51 35.92 11.84
N LEU A 332 -6.80 35.86 10.55
CA LEU A 332 -5.93 35.23 9.54
C LEU A 332 -4.62 36.00 9.32
N GLU A 333 -4.62 37.31 9.60
CA GLU A 333 -3.46 38.19 9.39
C GLU A 333 -2.85 38.65 10.74
N ASN A 334 -3.37 38.19 11.87
CA ASN A 334 -2.95 38.62 13.17
C ASN A 334 -2.57 37.45 14.09
N GLN A 335 -1.28 37.28 14.35
CA GLN A 335 -0.74 36.17 15.14
C GLN A 335 -1.35 36.07 16.54
N ALA A 336 -1.53 37.21 17.26
CA ALA A 336 -2.09 37.17 18.60
C ALA A 336 -3.57 36.74 18.61
N GLN A 337 -4.36 37.17 17.62
CA GLN A 337 -5.75 36.73 17.46
C GLN A 337 -5.85 35.27 17.02
N ALA A 338 -4.98 34.81 16.09
CA ALA A 338 -4.89 33.42 15.67
C ALA A 338 -4.52 32.51 16.85
N LEU A 339 -3.53 32.89 17.64
CA LEU A 339 -3.11 32.15 18.84
C LEU A 339 -4.24 32.08 19.89
N ALA A 340 -4.95 33.19 20.12
CA ALA A 340 -6.10 33.21 21.00
C ALA A 340 -7.25 32.32 20.51
N PHE A 341 -7.45 32.24 19.19
CA PHE A 341 -8.43 31.33 18.59
C PHE A 341 -8.00 29.85 18.75
N ALA A 342 -6.75 29.54 18.43
CA ALA A 342 -6.18 28.18 18.55
C ALA A 342 -6.30 27.67 20.00
N ARG A 343 -5.95 28.47 20.99
CA ARG A 343 -6.06 28.11 22.40
C ARG A 343 -7.51 27.82 22.84
N ARG A 344 -8.47 28.63 22.39
CA ARG A 344 -9.90 28.39 22.68
C ARG A 344 -10.42 27.13 22.03
N ALA A 345 -9.89 26.79 20.86
CA ALA A 345 -10.25 25.60 20.12
C ALA A 345 -9.52 24.32 20.62
N GLY A 346 -8.58 24.46 21.56
CA GLY A 346 -7.81 23.32 22.10
C GLY A 346 -6.67 22.85 21.22
N CYS A 347 -6.26 23.65 20.21
CA CYS A 347 -5.14 23.32 19.35
C CYS A 347 -3.80 23.44 20.10
N GLU A 348 -2.89 22.50 19.90
CA GLU A 348 -1.53 22.55 20.45
C GLU A 348 -0.70 23.61 19.73
N THR A 349 -0.38 24.71 20.40
CA THR A 349 0.43 25.81 19.85
C THR A 349 1.33 26.41 20.90
N LYS A 350 2.50 26.92 20.49
CA LYS A 350 3.45 27.66 21.34
C LYS A 350 3.33 29.16 21.09
N GLU A 351 3.69 29.97 22.06
CA GLU A 351 3.73 31.44 21.89
C GLU A 351 4.75 31.90 20.85
N THR A 352 5.79 31.07 20.65
CA THR A 352 6.87 31.30 19.67
C THR A 352 6.55 30.83 18.25
N ASP A 353 5.42 30.16 18.06
CA ASP A 353 5.04 29.66 16.72
C ASP A 353 4.72 30.84 15.80
N SER A 354 5.16 30.73 14.54
CA SER A 354 4.79 31.70 13.52
C SER A 354 3.29 31.66 13.22
N LEU A 355 2.78 32.73 12.58
CA LEU A 355 1.37 32.78 12.18
C LEU A 355 1.02 31.57 11.31
N GLY A 356 1.88 31.21 10.36
CA GLY A 356 1.66 30.06 9.48
C GLY A 356 1.55 28.74 10.25
N LYS A 357 2.43 28.47 11.22
CA LYS A 357 2.35 27.28 12.08
C LYS A 357 1.04 27.24 12.90
N ILE A 358 0.61 28.37 13.43
CA ILE A 358 -0.65 28.49 14.19
C ILE A 358 -1.86 28.19 13.28
N LEU A 359 -1.89 28.78 12.07
CA LEU A 359 -2.98 28.54 11.11
C LEU A 359 -3.06 27.06 10.73
N MET A 360 -1.93 26.38 10.51
CA MET A 360 -1.92 24.95 10.19
C MET A 360 -2.34 24.09 11.40
N ALA A 361 -1.94 24.40 12.62
CA ALA A 361 -2.42 23.69 13.81
C ALA A 361 -3.96 23.78 13.97
N ILE A 362 -4.56 24.93 13.61
CA ILE A 362 -6.02 25.09 13.59
C ILE A 362 -6.64 24.26 12.45
N PHE A 363 -6.00 24.26 11.28
CA PHE A 363 -6.46 23.49 10.12
C PHE A 363 -6.48 21.98 10.42
N ASP A 364 -5.40 21.45 10.94
CA ASP A 364 -5.24 20.02 11.25
C ASP A 364 -6.31 19.54 12.26
N GLU A 365 -6.58 20.36 13.29
CA GLU A 365 -7.54 19.97 14.33
C GLU A 365 -9.01 20.17 13.91
N LEU A 366 -9.33 21.27 13.21
CA LEU A 366 -10.73 21.69 13.01
C LEU A 366 -11.25 21.50 11.57
N VAL A 367 -10.37 21.38 10.58
CA VAL A 367 -10.74 21.34 9.15
C VAL A 367 -10.49 19.96 8.52
N GLU A 368 -9.31 19.39 8.68
CA GLU A 368 -8.87 18.17 7.98
C GLU A 368 -9.92 17.06 8.01
N LYS A 369 -10.43 16.72 9.19
CA LYS A 369 -11.41 15.65 9.41
C LYS A 369 -12.76 15.87 8.72
N LYS A 370 -13.05 17.11 8.27
CA LYS A 370 -14.31 17.49 7.58
C LYS A 370 -14.20 17.37 6.06
N LEU A 371 -13.01 17.15 5.52
CA LEU A 371 -12.75 17.02 4.09
C LEU A 371 -13.05 15.58 3.62
N ILE A 372 -14.33 15.25 3.50
CA ILE A 372 -14.78 13.89 3.17
C ILE A 372 -14.65 13.60 1.69
N GLN A 373 -15.20 14.48 0.84
CA GLN A 373 -15.11 14.36 -0.62
C GLN A 373 -13.77 14.90 -1.13
N PRO A 374 -13.27 14.45 -2.30
CA PRO A 374 -12.01 14.92 -2.85
C PRO A 374 -11.94 16.46 -2.88
N THR A 375 -10.96 17.01 -2.19
CA THR A 375 -10.80 18.45 -2.04
C THR A 375 -9.33 18.82 -2.09
N PHE A 376 -8.97 19.69 -3.04
CA PHE A 376 -7.68 20.35 -3.05
C PHE A 376 -7.72 21.54 -2.08
N VAL A 377 -6.86 21.52 -1.08
CA VAL A 377 -6.61 22.67 -0.21
C VAL A 377 -5.37 23.38 -0.73
N THR A 378 -5.47 24.65 -1.05
CA THR A 378 -4.44 25.41 -1.76
C THR A 378 -3.86 26.54 -0.91
N HIS A 379 -2.73 27.10 -1.34
CA HIS A 379 -2.09 28.28 -0.75
C HIS A 379 -1.74 28.06 0.73
N TYR A 380 -0.73 27.25 0.96
CA TYR A 380 -0.16 26.99 2.29
C TYR A 380 0.78 28.11 2.71
N PRO A 381 0.89 28.42 4.02
CA PRO A 381 1.82 29.43 4.51
C PRO A 381 3.28 29.12 4.12
N VAL A 382 4.06 30.15 3.81
CA VAL A 382 5.48 30.05 3.48
C VAL A 382 6.28 29.39 4.60
N ASP A 383 5.92 29.65 5.85
CA ASP A 383 6.62 29.17 7.05
C ASP A 383 6.65 27.65 7.18
N VAL A 384 5.68 26.97 6.56
CA VAL A 384 5.53 25.50 6.55
C VAL A 384 5.77 24.91 5.15
N SER A 385 6.31 25.70 4.20
CA SER A 385 6.50 25.29 2.80
C SER A 385 7.89 25.72 2.28
N PRO A 386 8.99 25.20 2.85
CA PRO A 386 10.33 25.74 2.59
C PRO A 386 10.86 25.51 1.17
N LEU A 387 10.28 24.58 0.42
CA LEU A 387 10.71 24.21 -0.95
C LEU A 387 9.75 24.70 -2.03
N SER A 388 8.61 25.31 -1.63
CA SER A 388 7.57 25.76 -2.54
C SER A 388 7.77 27.23 -2.93
N ARG A 389 7.43 27.56 -4.18
CA ARG A 389 7.42 28.92 -4.72
C ARG A 389 6.37 29.77 -3.98
N ARG A 390 6.71 31.05 -3.69
CA ARG A 390 5.73 32.01 -3.15
C ARG A 390 4.66 32.32 -4.17
N SER A 391 3.42 32.45 -3.71
CA SER A 391 2.34 32.94 -4.56
C SER A 391 2.58 34.42 -4.95
N VAL A 392 2.24 34.74 -6.18
CA VAL A 392 2.30 36.11 -6.67
C VAL A 392 1.15 36.97 -6.16
N THR A 393 0.07 36.36 -5.72
CA THR A 393 -1.13 37.05 -5.20
C THR A 393 -1.05 37.32 -3.71
N ASP A 394 -0.34 36.49 -2.95
CA ASP A 394 -0.11 36.68 -1.52
C ASP A 394 1.26 36.11 -1.13
N ILE A 395 2.23 37.00 -0.93
CA ILE A 395 3.63 36.65 -0.70
C ILE A 395 3.88 35.85 0.59
N ASN A 396 2.92 35.82 1.51
CA ASN A 396 2.97 35.05 2.75
C ASN A 396 2.54 33.59 2.55
N PHE A 397 2.00 33.27 1.38
CA PHE A 397 1.55 31.94 0.99
C PHE A 397 2.30 31.41 -0.22
N THR A 398 2.18 30.12 -0.48
CA THR A 398 2.87 29.42 -1.58
C THR A 398 1.88 28.87 -2.60
N ASP A 399 2.34 28.66 -3.82
CA ASP A 399 1.66 27.95 -4.89
C ASP A 399 1.77 26.44 -4.64
N ARG A 400 0.99 25.94 -3.64
CA ARG A 400 0.98 24.58 -3.13
C ARG A 400 -0.45 24.10 -2.95
N PHE A 401 -0.68 22.81 -3.13
CA PHE A 401 -1.89 22.13 -2.67
C PHE A 401 -1.58 20.86 -1.93
N GLU A 402 -2.52 20.45 -1.10
CA GLU A 402 -2.68 19.09 -0.63
C GLU A 402 -4.06 18.56 -1.03
N LEU A 403 -4.13 17.31 -1.47
CA LEU A 403 -5.37 16.62 -1.78
C LEU A 403 -5.84 15.84 -0.57
N TYR A 404 -7.05 16.13 -0.12
CA TYR A 404 -7.71 15.40 0.96
C TYR A 404 -8.89 14.58 0.44
N ILE A 405 -8.98 13.33 0.91
CA ILE A 405 -10.14 12.45 0.70
C ILE A 405 -10.40 11.73 2.03
N TYR A 406 -11.62 11.80 2.51
CA TYR A 406 -12.05 11.18 3.78
C TYR A 406 -11.21 11.64 4.98
N GLY A 407 -10.90 12.94 5.06
CA GLY A 407 -10.08 13.53 6.10
C GLY A 407 -8.65 12.99 6.12
N LYS A 408 -8.10 12.66 4.97
CA LYS A 408 -6.73 12.12 4.81
C LYS A 408 -6.04 12.84 3.67
N GLU A 409 -4.86 13.34 3.93
CA GLU A 409 -3.94 13.78 2.88
C GLU A 409 -3.56 12.58 2.00
N ILE A 410 -3.86 12.67 0.71
CA ILE A 410 -3.53 11.67 -0.32
C ILE A 410 -2.34 12.11 -1.15
N ALA A 411 -2.25 13.42 -1.47
CA ALA A 411 -1.18 13.99 -2.27
C ALA A 411 -0.79 15.38 -1.76
N ASN A 412 0.45 15.78 -2.05
CA ASN A 412 1.00 17.09 -1.77
C ASN A 412 1.81 17.54 -2.99
N ALA A 413 1.53 18.72 -3.52
CA ALA A 413 2.18 19.25 -4.71
C ALA A 413 2.37 20.76 -4.64
N PHE A 414 3.38 21.25 -5.34
CA PHE A 414 3.64 22.69 -5.43
C PHE A 414 4.43 23.06 -6.70
N SER A 415 4.30 24.34 -7.07
CA SER A 415 5.27 24.96 -7.96
C SER A 415 6.60 25.10 -7.21
N GLU A 416 7.67 24.62 -7.82
CA GLU A 416 8.97 24.51 -7.18
C GLU A 416 9.65 25.86 -6.99
N LEU A 417 10.28 26.06 -5.84
CA LEU A 417 11.17 27.18 -5.65
C LEU A 417 12.47 26.92 -6.43
N ASN A 418 12.70 27.69 -7.47
CA ASN A 418 13.88 27.58 -8.33
C ASN A 418 14.85 28.78 -8.23
N ASP A 419 14.58 29.74 -7.31
CA ASP A 419 15.49 30.83 -6.99
C ASP A 419 16.51 30.36 -5.92
N PRO A 420 17.81 30.24 -6.25
CA PRO A 420 18.84 29.77 -5.31
C PRO A 420 19.02 30.71 -4.11
N VAL A 421 18.76 32.01 -4.29
CA VAL A 421 18.95 33.01 -3.22
C VAL A 421 17.83 32.92 -2.18
N ASP A 422 16.56 32.84 -2.64
CA ASP A 422 15.40 32.62 -1.75
C ASP A 422 15.53 31.25 -1.07
N GLN A 423 15.91 30.18 -1.81
CA GLN A 423 16.05 28.83 -1.25
C GLN A 423 17.12 28.78 -0.14
N ARG A 424 18.26 29.42 -0.36
CA ARG A 424 19.30 29.54 0.68
C ARG A 424 18.78 30.26 1.93
N GLY A 425 18.04 31.35 1.73
CA GLY A 425 17.40 32.09 2.83
C GLY A 425 16.46 31.23 3.65
N ARG A 426 15.64 30.40 3.00
CA ARG A 426 14.71 29.49 3.68
C ARG A 426 15.44 28.35 4.42
N PHE A 427 16.49 27.79 3.86
CA PHE A 427 17.29 26.80 4.57
C PHE A 427 17.98 27.38 5.80
N LEU A 428 18.48 28.62 5.75
CA LEU A 428 19.02 29.32 6.94
C LEU A 428 17.96 29.52 8.02
N GLN A 429 16.74 29.86 7.63
CA GLN A 429 15.62 29.97 8.56
C GLN A 429 15.27 28.62 9.20
N GLN A 430 15.24 27.53 8.42
CA GLN A 430 15.03 26.17 8.92
C GLN A 430 16.14 25.74 9.89
N LEU A 431 17.40 26.07 9.57
CA LEU A 431 18.55 25.76 10.43
C LEU A 431 18.41 26.45 11.80
N SER A 432 17.98 27.72 11.82
CA SER A 432 17.71 28.44 13.07
C SER A 432 16.57 27.80 13.89
N GLN A 433 15.54 27.27 13.24
CA GLN A 433 14.46 26.53 13.93
C GLN A 433 15.00 25.21 14.53
N ARG A 434 15.87 24.52 13.83
CA ARG A 434 16.53 23.30 14.30
C ARG A 434 17.40 23.55 15.54
N GLU A 435 18.19 24.64 15.54
CA GLU A 435 18.94 25.08 16.72
C GLU A 435 18.02 25.42 17.90
N GLY A 436 16.81 25.85 17.62
CA GLY A 436 15.73 26.06 18.60
C GLY A 436 15.03 24.79 19.08
N GLY A 437 15.46 23.58 18.60
CA GLY A 437 14.94 22.28 19.04
C GLY A 437 13.86 21.67 18.11
N ASP A 438 13.75 22.13 16.87
CA ASP A 438 12.89 21.53 15.85
C ASP A 438 13.67 20.49 15.05
N ASP A 439 13.65 19.22 15.48
CA ASP A 439 14.39 18.11 14.87
C ASP A 439 13.88 17.74 13.46
N GLU A 440 12.76 18.26 13.02
CA GLU A 440 12.15 18.00 11.70
C GLU A 440 12.55 19.03 10.65
N ALA A 441 13.14 20.16 11.08
CA ALA A 441 13.60 21.22 10.20
C ALA A 441 14.78 20.76 9.32
N HIS A 442 14.82 21.27 8.07
CA HIS A 442 15.83 20.91 7.06
C HIS A 442 17.25 21.28 7.49
N GLU A 443 18.22 20.46 7.09
CA GLU A 443 19.62 20.81 7.08
C GLU A 443 19.99 21.66 5.86
N MET A 444 21.10 22.40 5.92
CA MET A 444 21.66 23.10 4.76
C MET A 444 22.23 22.07 3.76
N ASP A 445 21.69 22.05 2.55
CA ASP A 445 22.25 21.28 1.41
C ASP A 445 22.89 22.23 0.38
N GLU A 446 24.17 22.49 0.57
CA GLU A 446 24.96 23.36 -0.33
C GLU A 446 25.04 22.80 -1.77
N ASP A 447 25.02 21.47 -1.95
CA ASP A 447 25.05 20.84 -3.27
C ASP A 447 23.74 21.05 -4.00
N TYR A 448 22.62 21.04 -3.28
CA TYR A 448 21.31 21.37 -3.85
C TYR A 448 21.23 22.86 -4.24
N ILE A 449 21.70 23.77 -3.37
CA ILE A 449 21.77 25.21 -3.72
C ILE A 449 22.60 25.41 -4.98
N ARG A 450 23.80 24.79 -5.05
CA ARG A 450 24.65 24.84 -6.25
C ARG A 450 23.92 24.27 -7.49
N THR A 451 23.09 23.25 -7.34
CA THR A 451 22.28 22.71 -8.43
C THR A 451 21.32 23.77 -8.96
N LEU A 452 20.64 24.51 -8.10
CA LEU A 452 19.75 25.59 -8.50
C LEU A 452 20.48 26.74 -9.21
N GLU A 453 21.73 27.01 -8.85
CA GLU A 453 22.59 28.02 -9.50
C GLU A 453 22.89 27.69 -10.97
N TYR A 454 22.69 26.42 -11.42
CA TYR A 454 22.73 26.02 -12.83
C TYR A 454 21.42 26.18 -13.56
N ALA A 455 20.47 26.91 -12.99
CA ALA A 455 19.19 27.28 -13.58
C ALA A 455 18.22 26.10 -13.75
N MET A 456 17.58 25.69 -12.67
CA MET A 456 16.44 24.78 -12.74
C MET A 456 15.26 25.45 -13.45
N PRO A 457 14.70 24.86 -14.52
CA PRO A 457 13.54 25.44 -15.21
C PRO A 457 12.31 25.53 -14.28
N PRO A 458 11.32 26.38 -14.59
CA PRO A 458 10.03 26.34 -13.89
C PRO A 458 9.48 24.93 -13.88
N THR A 459 9.14 24.41 -12.72
CA THR A 459 8.78 23.00 -12.49
C THR A 459 7.68 22.94 -11.43
N ALA A 460 6.79 21.97 -11.54
CA ALA A 460 5.93 21.57 -10.44
C ALA A 460 6.20 20.11 -10.09
N GLY A 461 6.14 19.79 -8.79
CA GLY A 461 6.37 18.47 -8.27
C GLY A 461 5.22 18.00 -7.36
N GLU A 462 4.99 16.70 -7.32
CA GLU A 462 3.93 16.09 -6.52
C GLU A 462 4.39 14.79 -5.89
N GLY A 463 3.99 14.59 -4.63
CA GLY A 463 4.08 13.33 -3.92
C GLY A 463 2.70 12.74 -3.64
N ILE A 464 2.43 11.50 -4.06
CA ILE A 464 1.19 10.77 -3.80
C ILE A 464 1.47 9.59 -2.86
N GLY A 465 0.78 9.52 -1.73
CA GLY A 465 0.86 8.43 -0.78
C GLY A 465 0.19 7.15 -1.29
N ILE A 466 0.97 6.22 -1.89
CA ILE A 466 0.41 4.98 -2.47
C ILE A 466 -0.29 4.14 -1.41
N ASP A 467 0.27 4.03 -0.21
CA ASP A 467 -0.37 3.23 0.85
C ASP A 467 -1.74 3.79 1.22
N ARG A 468 -1.88 5.12 1.34
CA ARG A 468 -3.16 5.79 1.63
C ARG A 468 -4.16 5.65 0.48
N LEU A 469 -3.72 5.77 -0.77
CA LEU A 469 -4.55 5.54 -1.96
C LEU A 469 -5.05 4.08 -2.00
N VAL A 470 -4.19 3.11 -1.68
CA VAL A 470 -4.58 1.70 -1.61
C VAL A 470 -5.55 1.45 -0.46
N MET A 471 -5.36 2.06 0.72
CA MET A 471 -6.34 1.99 1.82
C MET A 471 -7.73 2.42 1.35
N LEU A 472 -7.79 3.57 0.68
CA LEU A 472 -9.03 4.13 0.15
C LEU A 472 -9.69 3.15 -0.86
N PHE A 473 -8.92 2.61 -1.80
CA PHE A 473 -9.43 1.76 -2.90
C PHE A 473 -9.68 0.30 -2.50
N THR A 474 -9.28 -0.10 -1.31
CA THR A 474 -9.52 -1.45 -0.78
C THR A 474 -10.40 -1.49 0.47
N ASP A 475 -11.01 -0.35 0.81
CA ASP A 475 -11.82 -0.18 2.02
C ASP A 475 -11.08 -0.63 3.30
N SER A 476 -9.77 -0.32 3.38
CA SER A 476 -8.91 -0.69 4.49
C SER A 476 -8.81 0.46 5.50
N ALA A 477 -9.17 0.20 6.76
CA ALA A 477 -9.17 1.22 7.80
C ALA A 477 -7.75 1.54 8.33
N SER A 478 -6.79 0.65 8.12
CA SER A 478 -5.42 0.79 8.63
C SER A 478 -4.37 0.57 7.54
N ILE A 479 -3.31 1.38 7.58
CA ILE A 479 -2.14 1.22 6.71
C ILE A 479 -1.49 -0.17 6.84
N ARG A 480 -1.62 -0.82 7.99
CA ARG A 480 -1.13 -2.17 8.26
C ARG A 480 -1.87 -3.25 7.45
N ASP A 481 -3.10 -2.96 7.02
CA ASP A 481 -3.87 -3.88 6.18
C ASP A 481 -3.32 -3.95 4.76
N VAL A 482 -2.76 -2.84 4.26
CA VAL A 482 -2.26 -2.69 2.89
C VAL A 482 -0.75 -2.89 2.74
N ILE A 483 -0.03 -3.07 3.85
CA ILE A 483 1.39 -3.44 3.88
C ILE A 483 1.51 -4.92 4.25
N LEU A 484 2.27 -5.70 3.46
CA LEU A 484 2.41 -7.15 3.69
C LEU A 484 2.99 -7.45 5.07
N PHE A 485 4.06 -6.76 5.43
CA PHE A 485 4.75 -6.91 6.72
C PHE A 485 4.92 -5.55 7.37
N PRO A 486 3.88 -5.02 8.06
CA PRO A 486 3.98 -3.75 8.76
C PRO A 486 4.92 -3.86 9.95
N LEU A 487 5.56 -2.74 10.31
CA LEU A 487 6.38 -2.69 11.50
C LEU A 487 5.52 -2.83 12.77
N LEU A 488 5.89 -3.75 13.63
CA LEU A 488 5.23 -4.01 14.92
C LEU A 488 6.29 -4.08 16.02
N ARG A 489 5.95 -3.64 17.22
CA ARG A 489 6.82 -3.87 18.38
C ARG A 489 7.08 -5.36 18.55
N THR A 490 8.33 -5.73 18.86
CA THR A 490 8.66 -7.09 19.25
C THR A 490 7.86 -7.46 20.50
N LYS A 491 7.24 -8.65 20.52
CA LYS A 491 6.70 -9.16 21.79
C LYS A 491 7.90 -9.44 22.70
N GLN A 492 7.89 -8.86 23.88
CA GLN A 492 8.77 -9.34 24.94
C GLN A 492 8.30 -10.77 25.26
N GLU A 493 9.19 -11.75 25.13
CA GLU A 493 8.97 -13.15 25.51
C GLU A 493 8.78 -13.29 27.03
#